data_07ad4ba9920c24a525ac2dc605ebb5b8
#
_entry.id   07ad4ba9920c24a525ac2dc605ebb5b8
#
_cell.length_a   1.000
_cell.length_b   1.000
_cell.length_c   1.000
_cell.angle_alpha   90.00
_cell.angle_beta   90.00
_cell.angle_gamma   90.00
#
_symmetry.space_group_name_H-M   'P 1'
#
loop_
_entity.id
_entity.type
_entity.pdbx_description
1 polymer ?
#
loop_
_entity_poly.entity_id
_entity_poly.type
_entity_poly.pdbx_seq_one_letter_code
_entity_poly.pdbx_strand_id
1 'polypeptide(L)'
;LKKEKLFVHHENRILIRYTLLEAHSATTLRLRPFLAFRSVRQYTHENAQASRDYQEVDNGIKTCMYPGYPELYMQLNKKNEFHYQPDWYRGIEYPKEQERGYDFNEDLYVPGYFEVDIKKGESIVFSGGVSEASTRTLKRTFEEEVEERTPRDNFQHCLINAAHQFLNKQGNEFYILAGYPWFKCRA
;
A
#
# COMPACT_ATOMS: atom_id res chain seq x y z
N LEU A 1 -17.81 -0.68 7.57
CA LEU A 1 -16.35 -0.79 7.62
C LEU A 1 -15.72 0.55 7.24
N LYS A 2 -14.81 1.09 8.08
CA LYS A 2 -13.98 2.27 7.77
C LYS A 2 -12.63 1.79 7.24
N LYS A 3 -12.13 2.42 6.17
CA LYS A 3 -10.82 2.15 5.57
C LYS A 3 -10.01 3.43 5.51
N GLU A 4 -8.83 3.44 6.11
CA GLU A 4 -7.90 4.57 6.15
C GLU A 4 -6.56 4.13 5.56
N LYS A 5 -5.90 5.00 4.81
CA LYS A 5 -4.60 4.71 4.15
C LYS A 5 -3.64 5.85 4.41
N LEU A 6 -2.39 5.51 4.68
CA LEU A 6 -1.29 6.47 4.76
C LEU A 6 0.02 5.84 4.29
N PHE A 7 0.94 6.68 3.86
CA PHE A 7 2.35 6.31 3.67
C PHE A 7 3.12 6.72 4.92
N VAL A 8 4.00 5.83 5.40
CA VAL A 8 4.88 6.11 6.54
C VAL A 8 5.92 7.13 6.10
N HIS A 9 6.17 8.15 6.92
CA HIS A 9 7.19 9.14 6.64
C HIS A 9 8.58 8.50 6.54
N HIS A 10 9.31 8.83 5.48
CA HIS A 10 10.66 8.36 5.19
C HIS A 10 10.82 6.84 5.00
N GLU A 11 9.73 6.09 4.87
CA GLU A 11 9.74 4.67 4.56
C GLU A 11 9.00 4.37 3.24
N ASN A 12 9.47 3.36 2.52
CA ASN A 12 8.74 2.80 1.38
C ASN A 12 7.67 1.82 1.88
N ARG A 13 6.71 2.33 2.66
CA ARG A 13 5.67 1.56 3.33
C ARG A 13 4.32 2.26 3.29
N ILE A 14 3.30 1.51 2.93
CA ILE A 14 1.90 1.90 3.09
C ILE A 14 1.29 1.16 4.27
N LEU A 15 0.52 1.87 5.09
CA LEU A 15 -0.33 1.28 6.11
C LEU A 15 -1.80 1.49 5.73
N ILE A 16 -2.59 0.44 5.88
CA ILE A 16 -4.03 0.47 5.62
C ILE A 16 -4.74 -0.04 6.86
N ARG A 17 -5.49 0.84 7.53
CA ARG A 17 -6.30 0.49 8.69
C ARG A 17 -7.73 0.21 8.28
N TYR A 18 -8.24 -0.92 8.71
CA TYR A 18 -9.63 -1.33 8.58
C TYR A 18 -10.27 -1.37 9.96
N THR A 19 -11.34 -0.59 10.17
CA THR A 19 -12.09 -0.57 11.44
C THR A 19 -13.52 -1.06 11.18
N LEU A 20 -13.94 -2.11 11.89
CA LEU A 20 -15.30 -2.63 11.79
C LEU A 20 -16.23 -1.84 12.71
N LEU A 21 -16.94 -0.87 12.15
CA LEU A 21 -17.82 0.02 12.92
C LEU A 21 -19.06 -0.71 13.42
N GLU A 22 -19.68 -1.51 12.57
CA GLU A 22 -20.90 -2.26 12.87
C GLU A 22 -20.79 -3.69 12.35
N ALA A 23 -21.21 -4.63 13.20
CA ALA A 23 -21.37 -6.05 12.87
C ALA A 23 -22.43 -6.67 13.78
N HIS A 24 -23.18 -7.61 13.24
CA HIS A 24 -24.24 -8.35 13.95
C HIS A 24 -23.83 -9.80 14.25
N SER A 25 -22.69 -10.26 13.74
CA SER A 25 -22.17 -11.61 13.91
C SER A 25 -20.63 -11.62 13.87
N ALA A 26 -20.04 -12.78 14.11
CA ALA A 26 -18.63 -13.02 13.83
C ALA A 26 -18.31 -12.65 12.37
N THR A 27 -17.25 -11.91 12.15
CA THR A 27 -16.89 -11.37 10.84
C THR A 27 -15.44 -11.69 10.54
N THR A 28 -15.18 -12.20 9.35
CA THR A 28 -13.85 -12.40 8.81
C THR A 28 -13.60 -11.39 7.70
N LEU A 29 -12.50 -10.65 7.81
CA LEU A 29 -12.05 -9.72 6.78
C LEU A 29 -11.13 -10.47 5.82
N ARG A 30 -11.46 -10.45 4.54
CA ARG A 30 -10.63 -10.99 3.47
C ARG A 30 -9.93 -9.86 2.73
N LEU A 31 -8.60 -9.87 2.72
CA LEU A 31 -7.76 -8.88 2.04
C LEU A 31 -7.06 -9.52 0.86
N ARG A 32 -7.35 -9.04 -0.33
CA ARG A 32 -6.73 -9.52 -1.58
C ARG A 32 -5.86 -8.42 -2.16
N PRO A 33 -4.52 -8.53 -2.09
CA PRO A 33 -3.61 -7.53 -2.65
C PRO A 33 -3.52 -7.66 -4.18
N PHE A 34 -3.56 -6.53 -4.87
CA PHE A 34 -3.30 -6.42 -6.30
C PHE A 34 -1.92 -5.80 -6.48
N LEU A 35 -1.01 -6.53 -7.13
CA LEU A 35 0.40 -6.17 -7.21
C LEU A 35 0.77 -5.70 -8.61
N ALA A 36 1.45 -4.56 -8.66
CA ALA A 36 2.01 -3.96 -9.86
C ALA A 36 3.53 -3.82 -9.71
N PHE A 37 4.29 -4.88 -9.95
CA PHE A 37 5.75 -4.85 -9.98
C PHE A 37 6.24 -4.31 -11.32
N ARG A 38 6.26 -2.99 -11.47
CA ARG A 38 6.61 -2.33 -12.72
C ARG A 38 7.17 -0.93 -12.52
N SER A 39 7.76 -0.38 -13.57
CA SER A 39 8.05 1.05 -13.63
C SER A 39 6.75 1.86 -13.57
N VAL A 40 6.79 3.04 -12.97
CA VAL A 40 5.67 4.00 -12.97
C VAL A 40 5.26 4.47 -14.37
N ARG A 41 6.09 4.24 -15.38
CA ARG A 41 5.89 4.69 -16.75
C ARG A 41 5.39 3.61 -17.71
N GLN A 42 5.21 2.39 -17.23
CA GLN A 42 4.82 1.25 -18.06
C GLN A 42 3.75 0.45 -17.36
N TYR A 43 2.81 -0.06 -18.10
CA TYR A 43 1.87 -1.05 -17.61
C TYR A 43 2.39 -2.46 -17.84
N THR A 44 1.90 -3.39 -17.03
CA THR A 44 2.29 -4.80 -17.10
C THR A 44 1.08 -5.64 -17.46
N HIS A 45 1.32 -6.64 -18.30
CA HIS A 45 0.33 -7.66 -18.62
C HIS A 45 0.80 -9.01 -18.08
N GLU A 46 -0.15 -9.95 -17.95
CA GLU A 46 0.16 -11.33 -17.57
C GLU A 46 1.31 -11.88 -18.43
N ASN A 47 2.28 -12.47 -17.74
CA ASN A 47 3.45 -13.03 -18.42
C ASN A 47 4.04 -14.20 -17.62
N ALA A 48 4.82 -15.02 -18.31
CA ALA A 48 5.44 -16.21 -17.76
C ALA A 48 6.70 -15.94 -16.92
N GLN A 49 7.25 -14.71 -16.96
CA GLN A 49 8.45 -14.34 -16.20
C GLN A 49 8.14 -13.98 -14.74
N ALA A 50 6.88 -13.68 -14.43
CA ALA A 50 6.46 -13.36 -13.09
C ALA A 50 6.61 -14.55 -12.16
N SER A 51 7.49 -14.46 -11.16
CA SER A 51 7.56 -15.46 -10.09
C SER A 51 6.25 -15.44 -9.30
N ARG A 52 5.79 -16.64 -8.97
CA ARG A 52 4.62 -16.87 -8.12
C ARG A 52 5.01 -17.28 -6.70
N ASP A 53 6.30 -17.29 -6.41
CA ASP A 53 6.83 -17.73 -5.13
C ASP A 53 6.55 -16.71 -4.03
N TYR A 54 6.37 -17.19 -2.83
CA TYR A 54 6.28 -16.40 -1.62
C TYR A 54 7.01 -17.08 -0.47
N GLN A 55 7.32 -16.34 0.56
CA GLN A 55 7.84 -16.83 1.82
C GLN A 55 7.00 -16.31 2.97
N GLU A 56 6.75 -17.14 3.96
CA GLU A 56 6.07 -16.70 5.18
C GLU A 56 7.01 -15.83 6.02
N VAL A 57 6.43 -14.80 6.62
CA VAL A 57 7.06 -13.90 7.60
C VAL A 57 6.10 -13.70 8.78
N ASP A 58 6.53 -12.96 9.79
CA ASP A 58 5.66 -12.71 10.95
C ASP A 58 4.34 -12.07 10.55
N ASN A 59 3.24 -12.79 10.80
CA ASN A 59 1.87 -12.41 10.45
C ASN A 59 1.69 -11.95 8.98
N GLY A 60 2.35 -12.61 8.04
CA GLY A 60 2.23 -12.25 6.64
C GLY A 60 3.11 -13.04 5.70
N ILE A 61 3.34 -12.47 4.53
CA ILE A 61 4.20 -13.05 3.48
C ILE A 61 5.12 -11.98 2.88
N LYS A 62 6.19 -12.44 2.24
CA LYS A 62 6.96 -11.64 1.28
C LYS A 62 7.01 -12.31 -0.08
N THR A 63 7.09 -11.51 -1.13
CA THR A 63 7.19 -11.95 -2.52
C THR A 63 7.98 -10.97 -3.36
N CYS A 64 8.57 -11.44 -4.46
CA CYS A 64 9.17 -10.61 -5.49
C CYS A 64 8.86 -11.21 -6.87
N MET A 65 8.13 -10.50 -7.71
CA MET A 65 7.69 -11.02 -8.99
C MET A 65 8.81 -11.09 -10.05
N TYR A 66 9.78 -10.19 -9.98
CA TYR A 66 10.85 -10.13 -10.98
C TYR A 66 12.21 -9.86 -10.35
N PRO A 67 13.29 -10.50 -10.84
CA PRO A 67 14.65 -10.20 -10.40
C PRO A 67 14.99 -8.70 -10.56
N GLY A 68 15.69 -8.15 -9.57
CA GLY A 68 16.09 -6.74 -9.57
C GLY A 68 15.07 -5.77 -8.96
N TYR A 69 13.87 -6.22 -8.65
CA TYR A 69 12.92 -5.49 -7.83
C TYR A 69 13.11 -5.81 -6.34
N PRO A 70 12.74 -4.89 -5.43
CA PRO A 70 12.75 -5.19 -4.00
C PRO A 70 11.70 -6.25 -3.64
N GLU A 71 11.96 -7.00 -2.58
CA GLU A 71 10.93 -7.84 -1.96
C GLU A 71 9.80 -6.97 -1.41
N LEU A 72 8.57 -7.41 -1.60
CA LEU A 72 7.37 -6.80 -1.02
C LEU A 72 6.93 -7.63 0.19
N TYR A 73 6.97 -7.03 1.36
CA TYR A 73 6.46 -7.57 2.60
C TYR A 73 5.01 -7.13 2.78
N MET A 74 4.13 -8.07 3.02
CA MET A 74 2.71 -7.85 3.29
C MET A 74 2.36 -8.51 4.62
N GLN A 75 2.10 -7.68 5.64
CA GLN A 75 1.96 -8.15 7.03
C GLN A 75 0.76 -7.49 7.71
N LEU A 76 0.18 -8.17 8.69
CA LEU A 76 -0.90 -7.65 9.52
C LEU A 76 -0.47 -7.55 10.99
N ASN A 77 -1.07 -6.63 11.73
CA ASN A 77 -0.84 -6.48 13.17
C ASN A 77 -1.51 -7.58 14.01
N LYS A 78 -2.20 -8.52 13.37
CA LYS A 78 -2.95 -9.61 13.99
C LYS A 78 -2.67 -10.91 13.27
N LYS A 79 -2.70 -12.02 14.02
CA LYS A 79 -2.62 -13.38 13.44
C LYS A 79 -3.70 -13.54 12.37
N ASN A 80 -3.30 -14.03 11.23
CA ASN A 80 -4.12 -14.24 10.05
C ASN A 80 -3.75 -15.55 9.36
N GLU A 81 -4.55 -15.93 8.39
CA GLU A 81 -4.26 -17.06 7.51
C GLU A 81 -4.07 -16.53 6.09
N PHE A 82 -2.97 -16.92 5.45
CA PHE A 82 -2.73 -16.62 4.03
C PHE A 82 -3.14 -17.82 3.18
N HIS A 83 -4.08 -17.59 2.27
CA HIS A 83 -4.52 -18.58 1.30
C HIS A 83 -3.83 -18.30 -0.03
N TYR A 84 -2.90 -19.18 -0.39
CA TYR A 84 -2.20 -19.11 -1.66
C TYR A 84 -3.15 -19.45 -2.80
N GLN A 85 -3.47 -18.47 -3.63
CA GLN A 85 -4.35 -18.58 -4.80
C GLN A 85 -3.89 -17.60 -5.86
N PRO A 86 -2.76 -17.90 -6.53
CA PRO A 86 -2.19 -16.98 -7.51
C PRO A 86 -3.04 -16.88 -8.76
N ASP A 87 -3.32 -15.65 -9.18
CA ASP A 87 -4.08 -15.34 -10.39
C ASP A 87 -3.70 -13.96 -10.93
N TRP A 88 -4.12 -13.68 -12.15
CA TRP A 88 -4.04 -12.37 -12.77
C TRP A 88 -5.43 -11.77 -12.93
N TYR A 89 -5.59 -10.55 -12.43
CA TYR A 89 -6.74 -9.71 -12.73
C TYR A 89 -6.44 -8.92 -13.99
N ARG A 90 -7.09 -9.33 -15.08
CA ARG A 90 -6.83 -8.84 -16.43
C ARG A 90 -7.73 -7.68 -16.79
N GLY A 91 -7.22 -6.78 -17.64
CA GLY A 91 -8.00 -5.70 -18.21
C GLY A 91 -8.41 -4.63 -17.20
N ILE A 92 -7.56 -4.29 -16.25
CA ILE A 92 -7.75 -3.14 -15.35
C ILE A 92 -7.57 -1.86 -16.18
N GLU A 93 -8.60 -1.03 -16.26
CA GLU A 93 -8.59 0.18 -17.06
C GLU A 93 -8.42 1.45 -16.22
N TYR A 94 -7.69 2.40 -16.78
CA TYR A 94 -7.45 3.74 -16.23
C TYR A 94 -8.05 4.81 -17.14
N PRO A 95 -9.35 5.16 -17.00
CA PRO A 95 -10.03 6.08 -17.91
C PRO A 95 -9.35 7.43 -18.08
N LYS A 96 -8.69 7.94 -17.04
CA LYS A 96 -7.96 9.21 -17.11
C LYS A 96 -6.71 9.14 -17.99
N GLU A 97 -6.04 8.02 -18.08
CA GLU A 97 -4.93 7.82 -19.00
C GLU A 97 -5.44 7.66 -20.44
N GLN A 98 -6.56 6.97 -20.62
CA GLN A 98 -7.25 6.86 -21.91
C GLN A 98 -7.67 8.24 -22.45
N GLU A 99 -8.30 9.09 -21.63
CA GLU A 99 -8.68 10.47 -21.98
C GLU A 99 -7.47 11.30 -22.47
N ARG A 100 -6.28 10.97 -21.99
CA ARG A 100 -5.02 11.65 -22.34
C ARG A 100 -4.30 11.03 -23.53
N GLY A 101 -4.82 9.95 -24.10
CA GLY A 101 -4.24 9.25 -25.24
C GLY A 101 -3.04 8.38 -24.91
N TYR A 102 -2.89 7.94 -23.66
CA TYR A 102 -1.83 7.03 -23.22
C TYR A 102 -2.36 5.59 -23.08
N ASP A 103 -1.42 4.66 -22.92
CA ASP A 103 -1.78 3.30 -22.51
C ASP A 103 -2.58 3.37 -21.21
N PHE A 104 -3.66 2.62 -21.13
CA PHE A 104 -4.61 2.72 -20.02
C PHE A 104 -5.09 1.37 -19.47
N ASN A 105 -4.50 0.28 -19.96
CA ASN A 105 -4.90 -1.07 -19.56
C ASN A 105 -3.73 -1.84 -18.98
N GLU A 106 -3.95 -2.54 -17.86
CA GLU A 106 -2.95 -3.44 -17.30
C GLU A 106 -3.57 -4.67 -16.64
N ASP A 107 -2.73 -5.68 -16.39
CA ASP A 107 -3.08 -6.83 -15.58
C ASP A 107 -2.35 -6.74 -14.24
N LEU A 108 -3.06 -7.04 -13.16
CA LEU A 108 -2.51 -7.02 -11.81
C LEU A 108 -2.41 -8.44 -11.25
N TYR A 109 -1.24 -8.79 -10.77
CA TYR A 109 -1.01 -10.09 -10.15
C TYR A 109 -1.56 -10.12 -8.71
N VAL A 110 -2.13 -11.25 -8.34
CA VAL A 110 -2.65 -11.52 -7.00
C VAL A 110 -2.06 -12.84 -6.51
N PRO A 111 -1.23 -12.85 -5.45
CA PRO A 111 -0.65 -14.08 -4.92
C PRO A 111 -1.66 -14.94 -4.16
N GLY A 112 -2.78 -14.37 -3.75
CA GLY A 112 -3.80 -14.98 -2.91
C GLY A 112 -4.50 -13.94 -2.05
N TYR A 113 -4.94 -14.33 -0.85
CA TYR A 113 -5.63 -13.43 0.07
C TYR A 113 -5.34 -13.79 1.52
N PHE A 114 -5.44 -12.79 2.38
CA PHE A 114 -5.37 -12.95 3.83
C PHE A 114 -6.77 -13.03 4.41
N GLU A 115 -6.99 -13.93 5.36
CA GLU A 115 -8.19 -13.96 6.19
C GLU A 115 -7.83 -13.64 7.63
N VAL A 116 -8.60 -12.75 8.23
CA VAL A 116 -8.41 -12.30 9.60
C VAL A 116 -9.76 -12.01 10.26
N ASP A 117 -9.98 -12.58 11.42
CA ASP A 117 -11.18 -12.31 12.19
C ASP A 117 -11.14 -10.91 12.79
N ILE A 118 -12.26 -10.21 12.67
CA ILE A 118 -12.41 -8.84 13.17
C ILE A 118 -13.75 -8.70 13.92
N LYS A 119 -13.70 -8.03 15.07
CA LYS A 119 -14.89 -7.77 15.91
C LYS A 119 -15.37 -6.34 15.74
N LYS A 120 -16.64 -6.07 16.05
CA LYS A 120 -17.17 -4.71 16.12
C LYS A 120 -16.30 -3.84 17.03
N GLY A 121 -15.94 -2.66 16.56
CA GLY A 121 -15.03 -1.70 17.20
C GLY A 121 -13.55 -2.02 17.06
N GLU A 122 -13.17 -3.20 16.55
CA GLU A 122 -11.77 -3.58 16.34
C GLU A 122 -11.21 -2.93 15.08
N SER A 123 -9.90 -2.63 15.13
CA SER A 123 -9.12 -2.18 13.97
C SER A 123 -7.99 -3.15 13.65
N ILE A 124 -7.79 -3.42 12.37
CA ILE A 124 -6.70 -4.20 11.82
C ILE A 124 -5.88 -3.29 10.90
N VAL A 125 -4.55 -3.37 11.01
CA VAL A 125 -3.61 -2.63 10.17
C VAL A 125 -2.87 -3.61 9.28
N PHE A 126 -3.02 -3.42 7.97
CA PHE A 126 -2.23 -4.09 6.93
C PHE A 126 -1.06 -3.20 6.55
N SER A 127 0.12 -3.77 6.46
CA SER A 127 1.36 -3.14 6.02
C SER A 127 1.81 -3.73 4.69
N GLY A 128 2.10 -2.89 3.70
CA GLY A 128 2.82 -3.24 2.48
C GLY A 128 4.10 -2.41 2.37
N GLY A 129 5.27 -3.04 2.31
CA GLY A 129 6.54 -2.31 2.28
C GLY A 129 7.69 -3.14 1.76
N VAL A 130 8.83 -2.49 1.50
CA VAL A 130 10.06 -3.14 0.95
C VAL A 130 11.00 -3.69 2.02
N SER A 131 10.57 -3.68 3.26
CA SER A 131 11.27 -4.25 4.41
C SER A 131 10.26 -4.88 5.37
N GLU A 132 10.71 -5.82 6.17
CA GLU A 132 9.89 -6.43 7.21
C GLU A 132 9.51 -5.41 8.28
N ALA A 133 8.25 -5.45 8.72
CA ALA A 133 7.75 -4.60 9.80
C ALA A 133 7.60 -5.39 11.09
N SER A 134 7.75 -4.72 12.24
CA SER A 134 7.31 -5.27 13.51
C SER A 134 5.79 -5.25 13.58
N THR A 135 5.15 -6.41 13.43
CA THR A 135 3.69 -6.52 13.40
C THR A 135 3.03 -6.03 14.71
N ARG A 136 3.76 -6.11 15.82
CA ARG A 136 3.30 -5.66 17.14
C ARG A 136 3.16 -4.14 17.24
N THR A 137 3.92 -3.39 16.46
CA THR A 137 3.94 -1.92 16.50
C THR A 137 3.08 -1.26 15.43
N LEU A 138 2.58 -1.99 14.44
CA LEU A 138 1.86 -1.42 13.29
C LEU A 138 0.69 -0.50 13.67
N LYS A 139 -0.07 -0.84 14.72
CA LYS A 139 -1.15 0.04 15.19
C LYS A 139 -0.59 1.36 15.74
N ARG A 140 0.41 1.28 16.60
CA ARG A 140 1.06 2.45 17.18
C ARG A 140 1.68 3.32 16.08
N THR A 141 2.42 2.71 15.15
CA THR A 141 2.99 3.44 14.02
C THR A 141 1.92 4.16 13.21
N PHE A 142 0.76 3.53 12.98
CA PHE A 142 -0.35 4.17 12.29
C PHE A 142 -0.87 5.40 13.07
N GLU A 143 -1.00 5.30 14.38
CA GLU A 143 -1.50 6.35 15.27
C GLU A 143 -0.51 7.52 15.33
N GLU A 144 0.78 7.24 15.55
CA GLU A 144 1.87 8.23 15.53
C GLU A 144 1.90 8.99 14.20
N GLU A 145 1.81 8.28 13.07
CA GLU A 145 1.76 8.90 11.73
C GLU A 145 0.53 9.80 11.51
N VAL A 146 -0.60 9.46 12.12
CA VAL A 146 -1.81 10.30 12.06
C VAL A 146 -1.65 11.54 12.93
N GLU A 147 -1.08 11.41 14.13
CA GLU A 147 -0.89 12.50 15.08
C GLU A 147 0.13 13.55 14.58
N GLU A 148 1.19 13.10 13.90
CA GLU A 148 2.20 13.99 13.33
C GLU A 148 1.68 14.82 12.14
N ARG A 149 0.55 14.44 11.53
CA ARG A 149 0.00 15.12 10.36
C ARG A 149 -0.89 16.27 10.75
N THR A 150 -0.75 17.36 10.02
CA THR A 150 -1.70 18.49 10.13
C THR A 150 -3.13 18.01 9.83
N PRO A 151 -4.11 18.24 10.72
CA PRO A 151 -5.52 17.93 10.44
C PRO A 151 -5.98 18.55 9.12
N ARG A 152 -6.92 17.91 8.44
CA ARG A 152 -7.51 18.42 7.17
C ARG A 152 -8.91 18.99 7.41
N ASP A 153 -9.04 19.83 8.42
CA ASP A 153 -10.30 20.36 8.92
C ASP A 153 -10.65 21.74 8.35
N ASN A 154 -9.68 22.41 7.71
CA ASN A 154 -9.87 23.70 7.03
C ASN A 154 -8.96 23.82 5.80
N PHE A 155 -9.20 24.85 4.98
CA PHE A 155 -8.48 25.09 3.74
C PHE A 155 -6.98 25.32 3.95
N GLN A 156 -6.61 26.09 4.97
CA GLN A 156 -5.20 26.37 5.29
C GLN A 156 -4.45 25.07 5.65
N HIS A 157 -5.03 24.23 6.49
CA HIS A 157 -4.44 22.93 6.85
C HIS A 157 -4.35 21.98 5.64
N CYS A 158 -5.32 22.02 4.72
CA CYS A 158 -5.22 21.27 3.47
C CYS A 158 -4.06 21.75 2.60
N LEU A 159 -3.81 23.09 2.52
CA LEU A 159 -2.65 23.63 1.80
C LEU A 159 -1.33 23.25 2.45
N ILE A 160 -1.22 23.27 3.78
CA ILE A 160 -0.03 22.82 4.51
C ILE A 160 0.27 21.36 4.20
N ASN A 161 -0.74 20.47 4.28
CA ASN A 161 -0.58 19.06 3.92
C ASN A 161 -0.16 18.88 2.46
N ALA A 162 -0.69 19.66 1.54
CA ALA A 162 -0.29 19.63 0.14
C ALA A 162 1.17 20.07 -0.04
N ALA A 163 1.58 21.15 0.64
CA ALA A 163 2.96 21.66 0.60
C ALA A 163 3.96 20.64 1.13
N HIS A 164 3.64 19.93 2.21
CA HIS A 164 4.51 18.89 2.77
C HIS A 164 4.82 17.76 1.79
N GLN A 165 3.96 17.48 0.81
CA GLN A 165 4.20 16.45 -0.21
C GLN A 165 5.36 16.81 -1.16
N PHE A 166 5.70 18.10 -1.28
CA PHE A 166 6.82 18.57 -2.10
C PHE A 166 8.16 18.52 -1.36
N LEU A 167 8.13 18.38 -0.02
CA LEU A 167 9.34 18.25 0.78
C LEU A 167 9.84 16.81 0.73
N ASN A 168 11.09 16.62 0.34
CA ASN A 168 11.71 15.31 0.33
C ASN A 168 13.04 15.33 1.09
N LYS A 169 13.39 14.19 1.70
CA LYS A 169 14.65 13.98 2.40
C LYS A 169 15.38 12.79 1.75
N GLN A 170 16.63 12.99 1.40
CA GLN A 170 17.51 11.92 0.94
C GLN A 170 18.84 11.99 1.71
N GLY A 171 19.08 11.01 2.57
CA GLY A 171 20.19 11.09 3.51
C GLY A 171 20.02 12.26 4.48
N ASN A 172 20.99 13.18 4.51
CA ASN A 172 20.96 14.39 5.32
C ASN A 172 20.50 15.66 4.57
N GLU A 173 20.15 15.53 3.31
CA GLU A 173 19.73 16.67 2.49
C GLU A 173 18.19 16.75 2.37
N PHE A 174 17.68 17.97 2.41
CA PHE A 174 16.28 18.28 2.12
C PHE A 174 16.19 19.00 0.79
N TYR A 175 15.17 18.68 0.01
CA TYR A 175 14.88 19.36 -1.24
C TYR A 175 13.37 19.42 -1.51
N ILE A 176 13.00 20.37 -2.35
CA ILE A 176 11.63 20.56 -2.81
C ILE A 176 11.51 19.92 -4.19
N LEU A 177 10.49 19.11 -4.39
CA LEU A 177 10.14 18.57 -5.71
C LEU A 177 9.49 19.67 -6.55
N ALA A 178 9.97 19.88 -7.78
CA ALA A 178 9.43 20.90 -8.70
C ALA A 178 7.98 20.61 -9.12
N GLY A 179 7.54 19.36 -9.05
CA GLY A 179 6.18 18.96 -9.35
C GLY A 179 5.91 17.54 -8.88
N TYR A 180 4.90 17.38 -8.04
CA TYR A 180 4.49 16.09 -7.49
C TYR A 180 3.16 15.63 -8.13
N PRO A 181 3.06 14.37 -8.56
CA PRO A 181 4.08 13.28 -8.59
C PRO A 181 4.90 13.22 -9.89
N TRP A 182 4.78 14.20 -10.79
CA TRP A 182 5.21 14.13 -12.19
C TRP A 182 6.71 14.33 -12.40
N PHE A 183 7.31 15.26 -11.66
CA PHE A 183 8.70 15.63 -11.83
C PHE A 183 9.54 15.10 -10.67
N LYS A 184 10.55 14.30 -11.01
CA LYS A 184 11.57 13.85 -10.06
C LYS A 184 12.77 14.82 -10.00
N CYS A 185 12.62 16.03 -10.52
CA CYS A 185 13.70 17.01 -10.57
C CYS A 185 13.78 17.75 -9.24
N ARG A 186 15.02 17.96 -8.77
CA ARG A 186 15.31 18.88 -7.67
C ARG A 186 15.03 20.31 -8.17
N ALA A 187 14.36 21.11 -7.36
CA ALA A 187 14.22 22.55 -7.56
C ALA A 187 15.44 23.25 -7.01
#